data_4b01d4196a2c1f5fc840500ef28fbae3
#
_entry.id   4b01d4196a2c1f5fc840500ef28fbae3
#
_cell.length_a   1.000
_cell.length_b   1.000
_cell.length_c   1.000
_cell.angle_alpha   90.00
_cell.angle_beta   90.00
_cell.angle_gamma   90.00
#
_symmetry.space_group_name_H-M   'P 1'
#
loop_
_entity.id
_entity.type
_entity.pdbx_description
1 polymer ?
#
loop_
_entity_poly.entity_id
_entity_poly.type
_entity_poly.pdbx_seq_one_letter_code
_entity_poly.pdbx_strand_id
1 'polypeptide(L)'
;MNYRDYSDEQIYVLDKVMSFISARQYEKALDCLETLDSEELNSPLLLMSKAQCYIRLGRKEEGLKIYEKTVEVCDEKLKAEKDPFILNIKGNCNLILKNYVEAIECYDEVLAMDENNSLAISFKSVALIRLDEQDAALECLEKLLHIDSKNLDIKLFKVQYLNSVEKYEESLKILNEVLNESRENPQAYMLKADALFETKHINDALVNVNKSLELNPDISYSWYLKAKIFMENDDFENALKYFDKALAIDSNIDCYLFDKASCHLNLFEYDKAYATYEKAFELNPHSGGIANADIFLDFIKDLKSIDLIKS
;
A
#
# COMPACT_ATOMS: atom_id res chain seq x y z
N MET A 1 3.79 21.28 -14.25
CA MET A 1 4.02 20.36 -15.37
C MET A 1 4.52 21.16 -16.56
N ASN A 2 5.58 20.72 -17.23
CA ASN A 2 6.12 21.42 -18.39
C ASN A 2 5.55 20.76 -19.65
N TYR A 3 4.49 21.36 -20.24
CA TYR A 3 3.80 20.83 -21.42
C TYR A 3 4.41 21.31 -22.74
N ARG A 4 5.71 21.69 -22.77
CA ARG A 4 6.35 22.32 -23.97
C ARG A 4 6.33 21.42 -25.20
N ASP A 5 6.26 20.11 -25.02
CA ASP A 5 6.32 19.10 -26.08
C ASP A 5 4.96 18.49 -26.45
N TYR A 6 3.86 19.05 -25.91
CA TYR A 6 2.51 18.55 -26.15
C TYR A 6 1.71 19.49 -27.02
N SER A 7 0.96 18.94 -27.98
CA SER A 7 -0.01 19.72 -28.76
C SER A 7 -1.16 20.19 -27.88
N ASP A 8 -1.88 21.24 -28.31
CA ASP A 8 -3.08 21.72 -27.61
C ASP A 8 -4.11 20.61 -27.45
N GLU A 9 -4.22 19.71 -28.43
CA GLU A 9 -5.13 18.56 -28.40
C GLU A 9 -4.68 17.52 -27.36
N GLN A 10 -3.40 17.20 -27.31
CA GLN A 10 -2.85 16.31 -26.28
C GLN A 10 -3.04 16.87 -24.86
N ILE A 11 -2.84 18.18 -24.65
CA ILE A 11 -3.07 18.84 -23.35
C ILE A 11 -4.54 18.74 -22.98
N TYR A 12 -5.47 19.04 -23.89
CA TYR A 12 -6.91 18.95 -23.64
C TYR A 12 -7.35 17.52 -23.29
N VAL A 13 -6.86 16.53 -24.03
CA VAL A 13 -7.17 15.12 -23.74
C VAL A 13 -6.58 14.72 -22.39
N LEU A 14 -5.33 15.11 -22.09
CA LEU A 14 -4.68 14.80 -20.84
C LEU A 14 -5.44 15.35 -19.62
N ASP A 15 -5.90 16.60 -19.68
CA ASP A 15 -6.70 17.22 -18.59
C ASP A 15 -7.99 16.44 -18.33
N LYS A 16 -8.69 16.00 -19.39
CA LYS A 16 -9.87 15.13 -19.27
C LYS A 16 -9.54 13.78 -18.68
N VAL A 17 -8.48 13.15 -19.18
CA VAL A 17 -8.02 11.84 -18.70
C VAL A 17 -7.69 11.89 -17.23
N MET A 18 -6.94 12.91 -16.78
CA MET A 18 -6.62 13.10 -15.36
C MET A 18 -7.86 13.34 -14.50
N SER A 19 -8.84 14.10 -15.02
CA SER A 19 -10.14 14.29 -14.34
C SER A 19 -10.90 12.97 -14.18
N PHE A 20 -10.98 12.14 -15.24
CA PHE A 20 -11.64 10.85 -15.18
C PHE A 20 -10.90 9.84 -14.28
N ILE A 21 -9.57 9.82 -14.30
CA ILE A 21 -8.76 9.00 -13.40
C ILE A 21 -9.03 9.39 -11.94
N SER A 22 -9.06 10.69 -11.63
CA SER A 22 -9.37 11.21 -10.28
C SER A 22 -10.78 10.83 -9.82
N ALA A 23 -11.74 10.79 -10.76
CA ALA A 23 -13.10 10.33 -10.52
C ALA A 23 -13.27 8.81 -10.56
N ARG A 24 -12.19 8.03 -10.71
CA ARG A 24 -12.17 6.57 -10.88
C ARG A 24 -12.99 6.03 -12.08
N GLN A 25 -13.17 6.86 -13.10
CA GLN A 25 -13.90 6.53 -14.33
C GLN A 25 -12.93 6.10 -15.43
N TYR A 26 -12.26 4.96 -15.21
CA TYR A 26 -11.12 4.53 -16.03
C TYR A 26 -11.48 4.18 -17.48
N GLU A 27 -12.68 3.63 -17.74
CA GLU A 27 -13.18 3.38 -19.10
C GLU A 27 -13.30 4.70 -19.88
N LYS A 28 -13.90 5.74 -19.29
CA LYS A 28 -14.01 7.05 -19.95
C LYS A 28 -12.66 7.71 -20.19
N ALA A 29 -11.70 7.46 -19.30
CA ALA A 29 -10.33 7.91 -19.52
C ALA A 29 -9.70 7.23 -20.74
N LEU A 30 -9.94 5.92 -20.92
CA LEU A 30 -9.49 5.17 -22.11
C LEU A 30 -10.18 5.67 -23.39
N ASP A 31 -11.51 5.86 -23.38
CA ASP A 31 -12.26 6.41 -24.50
C ASP A 31 -11.70 7.77 -24.96
N CYS A 32 -11.31 8.65 -24.00
CA CYS A 32 -10.65 9.90 -24.32
C CYS A 32 -9.27 9.71 -24.97
N LEU A 33 -8.49 8.76 -24.49
CA LEU A 33 -7.17 8.46 -25.07
C LEU A 33 -7.26 7.87 -26.48
N GLU A 34 -8.36 7.19 -26.80
CA GLU A 34 -8.63 6.62 -28.14
C GLU A 34 -9.02 7.69 -29.17
N THR A 35 -9.32 8.94 -28.76
CA THR A 35 -9.54 10.04 -29.69
C THR A 35 -8.24 10.54 -30.35
N LEU A 36 -7.09 10.25 -29.73
CA LEU A 36 -5.78 10.59 -30.27
C LEU A 36 -5.30 9.52 -31.26
N ASP A 37 -4.63 9.94 -32.30
CA ASP A 37 -3.99 9.00 -33.22
C ASP A 37 -2.79 8.28 -32.58
N SER A 38 -2.19 7.33 -33.29
CA SER A 38 -1.11 6.52 -32.76
C SER A 38 0.19 7.30 -32.52
N GLU A 39 0.42 8.38 -33.27
CA GLU A 39 1.59 9.24 -33.14
C GLU A 39 1.40 10.20 -31.95
N GLU A 40 0.25 10.83 -31.84
CA GLU A 40 -0.12 11.70 -30.72
C GLU A 40 -0.14 10.96 -29.39
N LEU A 41 -0.69 9.73 -29.37
CA LEU A 41 -0.73 8.86 -28.19
C LEU A 41 0.68 8.38 -27.76
N ASN A 42 1.68 8.41 -28.67
CA ASN A 42 3.03 7.95 -28.38
C ASN A 42 3.85 8.95 -27.53
N SER A 43 3.22 9.50 -26.52
CA SER A 43 3.80 10.39 -25.52
C SER A 43 3.93 9.68 -24.17
N PRO A 44 5.06 9.80 -23.45
CA PRO A 44 5.28 9.08 -22.19
C PRO A 44 4.15 9.23 -21.18
N LEU A 45 3.66 10.45 -20.96
CA LEU A 45 2.61 10.72 -19.96
C LEU A 45 1.26 10.13 -20.37
N LEU A 46 0.89 10.21 -21.65
CA LEU A 46 -0.36 9.65 -22.18
C LEU A 46 -0.33 8.13 -22.12
N LEU A 47 0.78 7.51 -22.52
CA LEU A 47 0.98 6.06 -22.41
C LEU A 47 0.93 5.60 -20.96
N MET A 48 1.63 6.30 -20.05
CA MET A 48 1.59 6.00 -18.62
C MET A 48 0.15 6.09 -18.06
N SER A 49 -0.61 7.11 -18.46
CA SER A 49 -2.02 7.27 -18.05
C SER A 49 -2.89 6.14 -18.59
N LYS A 50 -2.66 5.71 -19.84
CA LYS A 50 -3.34 4.56 -20.46
C LYS A 50 -3.03 3.26 -19.69
N ALA A 51 -1.77 3.00 -19.39
CA ALA A 51 -1.33 1.84 -18.62
C ALA A 51 -1.98 1.81 -17.23
N GLN A 52 -2.03 2.95 -16.54
CA GLN A 52 -2.69 3.09 -15.26
C GLN A 52 -4.18 2.73 -15.33
N CYS A 53 -4.90 3.17 -16.35
CA CYS A 53 -6.31 2.82 -16.54
C CYS A 53 -6.48 1.31 -16.70
N TYR A 54 -5.67 0.64 -17.52
CA TYR A 54 -5.73 -0.82 -17.68
C TYR A 54 -5.49 -1.57 -16.37
N ILE A 55 -4.47 -1.17 -15.59
CA ILE A 55 -4.20 -1.78 -14.27
C ILE A 55 -5.41 -1.62 -13.34
N ARG A 56 -6.02 -0.43 -13.29
CA ARG A 56 -7.18 -0.14 -12.43
C ARG A 56 -8.45 -0.88 -12.84
N LEU A 57 -8.57 -1.26 -14.11
CA LEU A 57 -9.64 -2.11 -14.65
C LEU A 57 -9.36 -3.61 -14.52
N GLY A 58 -8.28 -4.02 -13.85
CA GLY A 58 -7.89 -5.42 -13.68
C GLY A 58 -7.18 -6.03 -14.90
N ARG A 59 -6.97 -5.27 -15.98
CA ARG A 59 -6.27 -5.70 -17.20
C ARG A 59 -4.76 -5.56 -17.04
N LYS A 60 -4.22 -6.30 -16.06
CA LYS A 60 -2.85 -6.11 -15.57
C LYS A 60 -1.78 -6.34 -16.64
N GLU A 61 -1.90 -7.42 -17.42
CA GLU A 61 -0.89 -7.76 -18.45
C GLU A 61 -0.80 -6.69 -19.53
N GLU A 62 -1.94 -6.16 -19.97
CA GLU A 62 -1.99 -5.10 -20.96
C GLU A 62 -1.39 -3.81 -20.43
N GLY A 63 -1.72 -3.46 -19.18
CA GLY A 63 -1.13 -2.29 -18.53
C GLY A 63 0.39 -2.39 -18.41
N LEU A 64 0.92 -3.55 -18.01
CA LEU A 64 2.38 -3.75 -17.90
C LEU A 64 3.08 -3.62 -19.25
N LYS A 65 2.55 -4.19 -20.33
CA LYS A 65 3.10 -4.01 -21.68
C LYS A 65 3.16 -2.54 -22.14
N ILE A 66 2.16 -1.74 -21.73
CA ILE A 66 2.18 -0.31 -22.06
C ILE A 66 3.21 0.42 -21.20
N TYR A 67 3.42 0.03 -19.93
CA TYR A 67 4.53 0.59 -19.14
C TYR A 67 5.90 0.27 -19.74
N GLU A 68 6.13 -0.96 -20.22
CA GLU A 68 7.37 -1.33 -20.96
C GLU A 68 7.56 -0.44 -22.21
N LYS A 69 6.51 -0.30 -23.03
CA LYS A 69 6.54 0.63 -24.17
C LYS A 69 6.83 2.08 -23.75
N THR A 70 6.28 2.51 -22.61
CA THR A 70 6.51 3.87 -22.10
C THR A 70 7.99 4.08 -21.77
N VAL A 71 8.64 3.09 -21.17
CA VAL A 71 10.09 3.14 -20.89
C VAL A 71 10.89 3.29 -22.19
N GLU A 72 10.57 2.50 -23.24
CA GLU A 72 11.22 2.61 -24.55
C GLU A 72 11.07 4.01 -25.16
N VAL A 73 9.86 4.60 -25.10
CA VAL A 73 9.60 5.96 -25.59
C VAL A 73 10.36 7.01 -24.77
N CYS A 74 10.47 6.83 -23.46
CA CYS A 74 11.31 7.69 -22.62
C CYS A 74 12.77 7.61 -23.03
N ASP A 75 13.31 6.41 -23.27
CA ASP A 75 14.69 6.19 -23.70
C ASP A 75 14.99 6.91 -25.01
N GLU A 76 14.08 6.84 -25.99
CA GLU A 76 14.25 7.54 -27.26
C GLU A 76 14.28 9.07 -27.07
N LYS A 77 13.39 9.61 -26.24
CA LYS A 77 13.36 11.07 -25.98
C LYS A 77 14.61 11.54 -25.22
N LEU A 78 15.10 10.76 -24.27
CA LEU A 78 16.26 11.09 -23.44
C LEU A 78 17.59 11.03 -24.21
N LYS A 79 17.62 10.43 -25.42
CA LYS A 79 18.79 10.50 -26.31
C LYS A 79 19.07 11.92 -26.83
N ALA A 80 18.03 12.73 -26.97
CA ALA A 80 18.17 14.10 -27.50
C ALA A 80 18.54 15.08 -26.38
N GLU A 81 17.88 14.99 -25.22
CA GLU A 81 18.09 15.87 -24.07
C GLU A 81 17.69 15.15 -22.78
N LYS A 82 18.46 15.39 -21.70
CA LYS A 82 18.09 14.93 -20.36
C LYS A 82 17.00 15.84 -19.80
N ASP A 83 15.75 15.34 -19.79
CA ASP A 83 14.59 16.02 -19.22
C ASP A 83 14.20 15.37 -17.89
N PRO A 84 14.25 16.10 -16.75
CA PRO A 84 13.88 15.56 -15.44
C PRO A 84 12.42 15.09 -15.37
N PHE A 85 11.51 15.65 -16.18
CA PHE A 85 10.13 15.20 -16.26
C PHE A 85 10.03 13.80 -16.92
N ILE A 86 10.73 13.59 -18.04
CA ILE A 86 10.78 12.29 -18.72
C ILE A 86 11.47 11.24 -17.86
N LEU A 87 12.57 11.63 -17.17
CA LEU A 87 13.26 10.75 -16.21
C LEU A 87 12.32 10.31 -15.07
N ASN A 88 11.52 11.21 -14.50
CA ASN A 88 10.53 10.85 -13.49
C ASN A 88 9.46 9.88 -14.03
N ILE A 89 8.97 10.09 -15.26
CA ILE A 89 8.02 9.15 -15.89
C ILE A 89 8.66 7.78 -16.06
N LYS A 90 9.89 7.72 -16.59
CA LYS A 90 10.66 6.48 -16.78
C LYS A 90 10.86 5.76 -15.43
N GLY A 91 11.29 6.49 -14.39
CA GLY A 91 11.46 5.96 -13.06
C GLY A 91 10.16 5.38 -12.49
N ASN A 92 9.04 6.08 -12.64
CA ASN A 92 7.73 5.61 -12.19
C ASN A 92 7.27 4.36 -12.95
N CYS A 93 7.51 4.27 -14.25
CA CYS A 93 7.22 3.06 -15.03
C CYS A 93 8.06 1.87 -14.54
N ASN A 94 9.37 2.06 -14.34
CA ASN A 94 10.26 1.04 -13.81
C ASN A 94 9.86 0.61 -12.39
N LEU A 95 9.42 1.52 -11.53
CA LEU A 95 8.91 1.20 -10.19
C LEU A 95 7.70 0.24 -10.26
N ILE A 96 6.76 0.48 -11.17
CA ILE A 96 5.59 -0.37 -11.38
C ILE A 96 5.97 -1.72 -11.99
N LEU A 97 6.93 -1.74 -12.91
CA LEU A 97 7.50 -2.95 -13.52
C LEU A 97 8.39 -3.74 -12.54
N LYS A 98 8.62 -3.21 -11.33
CA LYS A 98 9.51 -3.76 -10.28
C LYS A 98 11.00 -3.74 -10.64
N ASN A 99 11.40 -2.95 -11.61
CA ASN A 99 12.78 -2.66 -11.96
C ASN A 99 13.30 -1.54 -11.03
N TYR A 100 13.47 -1.88 -9.74
CA TYR A 100 13.69 -0.88 -8.69
C TYR A 100 15.04 -0.17 -8.81
N VAL A 101 16.07 -0.88 -9.28
CA VAL A 101 17.42 -0.31 -9.48
C VAL A 101 17.38 0.74 -10.58
N GLU A 102 16.80 0.43 -11.73
CA GLU A 102 16.64 1.32 -12.87
C GLU A 102 15.74 2.53 -12.53
N ALA A 103 14.74 2.33 -11.63
CA ALA A 103 13.94 3.42 -11.13
C ALA A 103 14.78 4.38 -10.29
N ILE A 104 15.62 3.88 -9.38
CA ILE A 104 16.52 4.67 -8.54
C ILE A 104 17.51 5.46 -9.41
N GLU A 105 18.11 4.84 -10.42
CA GLU A 105 19.01 5.52 -11.35
C GLU A 105 18.34 6.73 -12.03
N CYS A 106 17.09 6.56 -12.48
CA CYS A 106 16.33 7.67 -13.07
C CYS A 106 16.11 8.82 -12.06
N TYR A 107 15.76 8.49 -10.80
CA TYR A 107 15.56 9.51 -9.77
C TYR A 107 16.88 10.17 -9.36
N ASP A 108 17.99 9.45 -9.33
CA ASP A 108 19.31 10.01 -9.06
C ASP A 108 19.76 11.00 -10.15
N GLU A 109 19.45 10.72 -11.41
CA GLU A 109 19.68 11.68 -12.50
C GLU A 109 18.83 12.94 -12.31
N VAL A 110 17.57 12.83 -11.88
CA VAL A 110 16.74 14.00 -11.56
C VAL A 110 17.33 14.78 -10.38
N LEU A 111 17.77 14.09 -9.34
CA LEU A 111 18.33 14.71 -8.13
C LEU A 111 19.70 15.35 -8.38
N ALA A 112 20.46 14.89 -9.38
CA ALA A 112 21.67 15.55 -9.83
C ALA A 112 21.40 16.91 -10.50
N MET A 113 20.20 17.13 -11.05
CA MET A 113 19.76 18.41 -11.64
C MET A 113 19.08 19.33 -10.62
N ASP A 114 18.29 18.74 -9.72
CA ASP A 114 17.57 19.42 -8.65
C ASP A 114 17.57 18.53 -7.40
N GLU A 115 18.51 18.79 -6.51
CA GLU A 115 18.73 18.00 -5.30
C GLU A 115 17.53 18.01 -4.34
N ASN A 116 16.63 19.00 -4.44
CA ASN A 116 15.45 19.17 -3.61
C ASN A 116 14.15 18.76 -4.32
N ASN A 117 14.23 18.03 -5.43
CA ASN A 117 13.07 17.53 -6.14
C ASN A 117 12.28 16.52 -5.28
N SER A 118 11.28 17.01 -4.55
CA SER A 118 10.49 16.21 -3.60
C SER A 118 9.82 15.01 -4.25
N LEU A 119 9.43 15.11 -5.53
CA LEU A 119 8.81 14.01 -6.26
C LEU A 119 9.80 12.85 -6.48
N ALA A 120 11.01 13.18 -6.97
CA ALA A 120 12.06 12.19 -7.19
C ALA A 120 12.51 11.55 -5.86
N ILE A 121 12.69 12.32 -4.78
CA ILE A 121 13.06 11.80 -3.46
C ILE A 121 11.97 10.85 -2.96
N SER A 122 10.69 11.23 -3.10
CA SER A 122 9.56 10.42 -2.64
C SER A 122 9.50 9.07 -3.36
N PHE A 123 9.59 9.05 -4.69
CA PHE A 123 9.55 7.79 -5.43
C PHE A 123 10.82 6.96 -5.26
N LYS A 124 12.00 7.62 -5.11
CA LYS A 124 13.24 6.92 -4.74
C LYS A 124 13.11 6.21 -3.41
N SER A 125 12.51 6.86 -2.38
CA SER A 125 12.28 6.22 -1.09
C SER A 125 11.42 4.97 -1.21
N VAL A 126 10.37 4.99 -2.05
CA VAL A 126 9.52 3.82 -2.30
C VAL A 126 10.32 2.69 -2.98
N ALA A 127 11.17 3.00 -3.96
CA ALA A 127 12.00 2.00 -4.63
C ALA A 127 13.00 1.35 -3.66
N LEU A 128 13.64 2.16 -2.80
CA LEU A 128 14.56 1.70 -1.76
C LEU A 128 13.87 0.79 -0.73
N ILE A 129 12.65 1.15 -0.30
CA ILE A 129 11.82 0.31 0.58
C ILE A 129 11.55 -1.06 -0.08
N ARG A 130 11.31 -1.10 -1.39
CA ARG A 130 11.07 -2.36 -2.12
C ARG A 130 12.32 -3.22 -2.28
N LEU A 131 13.50 -2.62 -2.21
CA LEU A 131 14.80 -3.32 -2.21
C LEU A 131 15.29 -3.67 -0.80
N ASP A 132 14.52 -3.32 0.25
CA ASP A 132 14.91 -3.47 1.66
C ASP A 132 16.17 -2.67 2.05
N GLU A 133 16.44 -1.57 1.32
CA GLU A 133 17.54 -0.63 1.60
C GLU A 133 17.10 0.38 2.68
N GLN A 134 17.02 -0.10 3.93
CA GLN A 134 16.34 0.59 5.04
C GLN A 134 16.94 1.95 5.34
N ASP A 135 18.26 2.05 5.49
CA ASP A 135 18.92 3.30 5.89
C ASP A 135 18.79 4.37 4.81
N ALA A 136 18.98 3.98 3.53
CA ALA A 136 18.83 4.89 2.40
C ALA A 136 17.38 5.37 2.22
N ALA A 137 16.40 4.51 2.48
CA ALA A 137 14.98 4.89 2.46
C ALA A 137 14.66 5.92 3.56
N LEU A 138 15.16 5.71 4.78
CA LEU A 138 14.97 6.66 5.88
C LEU A 138 15.66 7.99 5.61
N GLU A 139 16.86 8.00 5.04
CA GLU A 139 17.56 9.22 4.63
C GLU A 139 16.71 10.05 3.62
N CYS A 140 16.10 9.38 2.63
CA CYS A 140 15.18 10.04 1.69
C CYS A 140 13.98 10.66 2.40
N LEU A 141 13.36 9.94 3.35
CA LEU A 141 12.21 10.43 4.12
C LEU A 141 12.60 11.60 5.04
N GLU A 142 13.79 11.58 5.62
CA GLU A 142 14.33 12.69 6.40
C GLU A 142 14.57 13.93 5.53
N LYS A 143 15.14 13.74 4.34
CA LYS A 143 15.34 14.83 3.38
C LYS A 143 14.01 15.47 2.96
N LEU A 144 12.97 14.67 2.71
CA LEU A 144 11.63 15.18 2.45
C LEU A 144 11.08 16.02 3.62
N LEU A 145 11.25 15.57 4.86
CA LEU A 145 10.83 16.31 6.04
C LEU A 145 11.68 17.53 6.30
N HIS A 146 12.93 17.55 5.83
CA HIS A 146 13.76 18.76 5.88
C HIS A 146 13.26 19.83 4.89
N ILE A 147 12.77 19.42 3.72
CA ILE A 147 12.16 20.31 2.72
C ILE A 147 10.81 20.85 3.22
N ASP A 148 9.97 19.98 3.76
CA ASP A 148 8.66 20.34 4.33
C ASP A 148 8.43 19.62 5.68
N SER A 149 8.90 20.24 6.75
CA SER A 149 8.85 19.68 8.10
C SER A 149 7.43 19.55 8.68
N LYS A 150 6.45 20.22 8.08
CA LYS A 150 5.03 20.18 8.50
C LYS A 150 4.19 19.21 7.69
N ASN A 151 4.75 18.57 6.69
CA ASN A 151 4.01 17.65 5.84
C ASN A 151 3.58 16.40 6.63
N LEU A 152 2.30 16.37 6.96
CA LEU A 152 1.72 15.30 7.76
C LEU A 152 1.78 13.95 7.04
N ASP A 153 1.54 13.93 5.74
CA ASP A 153 1.52 12.69 4.96
C ASP A 153 2.92 12.04 4.93
N ILE A 154 3.98 12.86 4.80
CA ILE A 154 5.36 12.37 4.86
C ILE A 154 5.70 11.88 6.27
N LYS A 155 5.28 12.60 7.33
CA LYS A 155 5.46 12.15 8.72
C LYS A 155 4.79 10.79 8.95
N LEU A 156 3.54 10.62 8.52
CA LEU A 156 2.80 9.37 8.67
C LEU A 156 3.37 8.23 7.81
N PHE A 157 3.84 8.54 6.61
CA PHE A 157 4.51 7.54 5.77
C PHE A 157 5.83 7.08 6.39
N LYS A 158 6.65 8.00 6.94
CA LYS A 158 7.86 7.64 7.70
C LYS A 158 7.52 6.77 8.91
N VAL A 159 6.48 7.13 9.66
CA VAL A 159 6.00 6.34 10.81
C VAL A 159 5.58 4.93 10.39
N GLN A 160 4.79 4.82 9.32
CA GLN A 160 4.36 3.52 8.81
C GLN A 160 5.55 2.65 8.40
N TYR A 161 6.55 3.25 7.77
CA TYR A 161 7.78 2.55 7.42
C TYR A 161 8.59 2.16 8.66
N LEU A 162 8.75 3.05 9.65
CA LEU A 162 9.43 2.74 10.91
C LEU A 162 8.76 1.57 11.66
N ASN A 163 7.41 1.52 11.68
CA ASN A 163 6.69 0.39 12.27
C ASN A 163 6.98 -0.91 11.49
N SER A 164 7.05 -0.86 10.16
CA SER A 164 7.30 -2.05 9.34
C SER A 164 8.73 -2.61 9.49
N VAL A 165 9.69 -1.78 9.90
CA VAL A 165 11.09 -2.18 10.21
C VAL A 165 11.37 -2.24 11.71
N GLU A 166 10.32 -2.33 12.52
CA GLU A 166 10.34 -2.51 13.98
C GLU A 166 11.06 -1.39 14.78
N LYS A 167 11.26 -0.21 14.18
CA LYS A 167 11.81 0.99 14.84
C LYS A 167 10.73 1.75 15.62
N TYR A 168 10.03 1.06 16.51
CA TYR A 168 8.83 1.57 17.21
C TYR A 168 9.10 2.78 18.09
N GLU A 169 10.27 2.89 18.73
CA GLU A 169 10.60 4.02 19.60
C GLU A 169 10.67 5.34 18.81
N GLU A 170 11.28 5.32 17.62
CA GLU A 170 11.32 6.50 16.75
C GLU A 170 9.93 6.85 16.23
N SER A 171 9.18 5.84 15.81
CA SER A 171 7.80 5.96 15.36
C SER A 171 6.94 6.65 16.41
N LEU A 172 6.98 6.19 17.66
CA LEU A 172 6.21 6.76 18.77
C LEU A 172 6.58 8.22 19.08
N LYS A 173 7.84 8.61 18.92
CA LYS A 173 8.26 10.03 19.06
C LYS A 173 7.56 10.91 18.02
N ILE A 174 7.64 10.52 16.74
CA ILE A 174 7.00 11.28 15.64
C ILE A 174 5.49 11.33 15.83
N LEU A 175 4.87 10.21 16.22
CA LEU A 175 3.42 10.14 16.47
C LEU A 175 2.97 11.04 17.61
N ASN A 176 3.78 11.17 18.68
CA ASN A 176 3.47 12.09 19.76
C ASN A 176 3.52 13.55 19.27
N GLU A 177 4.49 13.92 18.43
CA GLU A 177 4.55 15.25 17.84
C GLU A 177 3.34 15.50 16.94
N VAL A 178 3.02 14.56 16.04
CA VAL A 178 1.85 14.65 15.15
C VAL A 178 0.56 14.84 15.93
N LEU A 179 0.35 14.05 16.99
CA LEU A 179 -0.87 14.12 17.81
C LEU A 179 -0.92 15.35 18.73
N ASN A 180 0.21 15.97 19.04
CA ASN A 180 0.24 17.27 19.72
C ASN A 180 -0.19 18.41 18.78
N GLU A 181 0.20 18.33 17.50
CA GLU A 181 -0.17 19.31 16.47
C GLU A 181 -1.61 19.09 15.94
N SER A 182 -2.01 17.84 15.77
CA SER A 182 -3.31 17.44 15.22
C SER A 182 -3.94 16.31 16.04
N ARG A 183 -4.76 16.70 17.03
CA ARG A 183 -5.40 15.75 17.96
C ARG A 183 -6.53 14.92 17.34
N GLU A 184 -6.97 15.24 16.15
CA GLU A 184 -8.10 14.58 15.47
C GLU A 184 -7.64 13.80 14.24
N ASN A 185 -6.47 13.14 14.32
CA ASN A 185 -5.96 12.32 13.23
C ASN A 185 -6.14 10.83 13.53
N PRO A 186 -7.14 10.17 12.93
CA PRO A 186 -7.44 8.77 13.20
C PRO A 186 -6.33 7.82 12.76
N GLN A 187 -5.62 8.16 11.66
CA GLN A 187 -4.51 7.35 11.15
C GLN A 187 -3.30 7.39 12.09
N ALA A 188 -2.99 8.57 12.68
CA ALA A 188 -1.91 8.68 13.65
C ALA A 188 -2.21 7.86 14.91
N TYR A 189 -3.46 7.86 15.40
CA TYR A 189 -3.88 7.02 16.52
C TYR A 189 -3.78 5.53 16.17
N MET A 190 -4.18 5.13 14.97
CA MET A 190 -4.09 3.74 14.50
C MET A 190 -2.62 3.28 14.45
N LEU A 191 -1.72 4.06 13.85
CA LEU A 191 -0.29 3.75 13.78
C LEU A 191 0.37 3.71 15.16
N LYS A 192 -0.08 4.58 16.10
CA LYS A 192 0.39 4.57 17.47
C LYS A 192 -0.07 3.33 18.22
N ALA A 193 -1.32 2.92 18.01
CA ALA A 193 -1.85 1.70 18.60
C ALA A 193 -1.08 0.46 18.09
N ASP A 194 -0.74 0.44 16.80
CA ASP A 194 0.04 -0.61 16.17
C ASP A 194 1.44 -0.73 16.83
N ALA A 195 2.20 0.37 16.90
CA ALA A 195 3.50 0.38 17.55
C ALA A 195 3.44 -0.01 19.05
N LEU A 196 2.41 0.44 19.78
CA LEU A 196 2.20 0.07 21.18
C LEU A 196 1.83 -1.40 21.36
N PHE A 197 1.05 -1.97 20.44
CA PHE A 197 0.69 -3.38 20.46
C PHE A 197 1.94 -4.25 20.25
N GLU A 198 2.75 -3.96 19.25
CA GLU A 198 3.98 -4.72 18.96
C GLU A 198 5.01 -4.61 20.11
N THR A 199 5.06 -3.45 20.79
CA THR A 199 5.90 -3.26 21.99
C THR A 199 5.25 -3.76 23.28
N LYS A 200 4.12 -4.52 23.20
CA LYS A 200 3.42 -5.14 24.33
C LYS A 200 2.81 -4.16 25.34
N HIS A 201 2.59 -2.92 24.95
CA HIS A 201 1.85 -1.93 25.73
C HIS A 201 0.34 -2.03 25.43
N ILE A 202 -0.24 -3.19 25.71
CA ILE A 202 -1.58 -3.61 25.27
C ILE A 202 -2.70 -2.66 25.70
N ASN A 203 -2.67 -2.16 26.94
CA ASN A 203 -3.67 -1.22 27.43
C ASN A 203 -3.63 0.12 26.70
N ASP A 204 -2.43 0.64 26.46
CA ASP A 204 -2.26 1.90 25.73
C ASP A 204 -2.62 1.73 24.24
N ALA A 205 -2.32 0.57 23.65
CA ALA A 205 -2.76 0.22 22.31
C ALA A 205 -4.29 0.24 22.20
N LEU A 206 -4.99 -0.36 23.17
CA LEU A 206 -6.45 -0.37 23.21
C LEU A 206 -7.06 1.04 23.32
N VAL A 207 -6.46 1.93 24.11
CA VAL A 207 -6.90 3.33 24.22
C VAL A 207 -6.76 4.05 22.89
N ASN A 208 -5.60 3.90 22.22
CA ASN A 208 -5.33 4.59 20.95
C ASN A 208 -6.17 4.02 19.80
N VAL A 209 -6.35 2.71 19.70
CA VAL A 209 -7.21 2.12 18.65
C VAL A 209 -8.67 2.52 18.83
N ASN A 210 -9.16 2.62 20.06
CA ASN A 210 -10.50 3.12 20.33
C ASN A 210 -10.66 4.58 19.88
N LYS A 211 -9.63 5.42 20.11
CA LYS A 211 -9.63 6.81 19.65
C LYS A 211 -9.61 6.92 18.14
N SER A 212 -8.84 6.08 17.44
CA SER A 212 -8.89 5.98 15.99
C SER A 212 -10.29 5.67 15.47
N LEU A 213 -10.96 4.67 16.06
CA LEU A 213 -12.31 4.23 15.67
C LEU A 213 -13.42 5.22 16.04
N GLU A 214 -13.24 6.00 17.11
CA GLU A 214 -14.13 7.10 17.47
C GLU A 214 -14.10 8.21 16.42
N LEU A 215 -12.91 8.53 15.90
CA LEU A 215 -12.71 9.56 14.90
C LEU A 215 -13.08 9.09 13.49
N ASN A 216 -12.77 7.84 13.14
CA ASN A 216 -13.11 7.25 11.86
C ASN A 216 -13.34 5.73 11.99
N PRO A 217 -14.61 5.28 12.01
CA PRO A 217 -14.96 3.87 12.11
C PRO A 217 -14.70 3.08 10.82
N ASP A 218 -14.40 3.73 9.69
CA ASP A 218 -14.22 3.07 8.39
C ASP A 218 -12.78 2.62 8.14
N ILE A 219 -11.88 2.73 9.13
CA ILE A 219 -10.52 2.19 9.04
C ILE A 219 -10.55 0.70 9.42
N SER A 220 -10.56 -0.18 8.43
CA SER A 220 -10.61 -1.64 8.62
C SER A 220 -9.47 -2.15 9.50
N TYR A 221 -8.26 -1.64 9.31
CA TYR A 221 -7.08 -2.02 10.10
C TYR A 221 -7.23 -1.68 11.59
N SER A 222 -7.93 -0.60 11.96
CA SER A 222 -8.19 -0.28 13.36
C SER A 222 -9.11 -1.32 14.04
N TRP A 223 -10.10 -1.84 13.33
CA TRP A 223 -10.92 -2.95 13.82
C TRP A 223 -10.12 -4.26 13.93
N TYR A 224 -9.29 -4.54 12.93
CA TYR A 224 -8.38 -5.68 12.95
C TYR A 224 -7.42 -5.62 14.14
N LEU A 225 -6.75 -4.49 14.36
CA LEU A 225 -5.83 -4.30 15.47
C LEU A 225 -6.54 -4.45 16.83
N LYS A 226 -7.78 -3.92 16.94
CA LYS A 226 -8.60 -4.13 18.12
C LYS A 226 -8.90 -5.61 18.33
N ALA A 227 -9.21 -6.35 17.30
CA ALA A 227 -9.42 -7.80 17.37
C ALA A 227 -8.15 -8.52 17.85
N LYS A 228 -6.97 -8.18 17.31
CA LYS A 228 -5.67 -8.73 17.77
C LYS A 228 -5.42 -8.46 19.26
N ILE A 229 -5.75 -7.26 19.75
CA ILE A 229 -5.63 -6.91 21.17
C ILE A 229 -6.51 -7.82 22.05
N PHE A 230 -7.74 -8.11 21.64
CA PHE A 230 -8.63 -9.02 22.37
C PHE A 230 -8.15 -10.47 22.27
N MET A 231 -7.62 -10.87 21.13
CA MET A 231 -7.02 -12.20 20.92
C MET A 231 -5.79 -12.41 21.81
N GLU A 232 -4.91 -11.40 21.99
CA GLU A 232 -3.76 -11.45 22.90
C GLU A 232 -4.18 -11.61 24.39
N ASN A 233 -5.40 -11.21 24.74
CA ASN A 233 -5.98 -11.39 26.06
C ASN A 233 -6.87 -12.65 26.16
N ASP A 234 -6.79 -13.58 25.23
CA ASP A 234 -7.59 -14.81 25.13
C ASP A 234 -9.10 -14.59 25.05
N ASP A 235 -9.57 -13.36 24.77
CA ASP A 235 -10.99 -13.03 24.57
C ASP A 235 -11.39 -13.22 23.11
N PHE A 236 -11.38 -14.49 22.67
CA PHE A 236 -11.61 -14.87 21.28
C PHE A 236 -13.01 -14.52 20.78
N GLU A 237 -14.04 -14.55 21.65
CA GLU A 237 -15.40 -14.19 21.29
C GLU A 237 -15.53 -12.70 20.90
N ASN A 238 -14.90 -11.80 21.65
CA ASN A 238 -14.89 -10.39 21.28
C ASN A 238 -13.94 -10.12 20.10
N ALA A 239 -12.82 -10.83 20.02
CA ALA A 239 -11.92 -10.75 18.84
C ALA A 239 -12.69 -11.07 17.56
N LEU A 240 -13.47 -12.15 17.50
CA LEU A 240 -14.30 -12.52 16.34
C LEU A 240 -15.25 -11.39 15.92
N LYS A 241 -15.92 -10.72 16.87
CA LYS A 241 -16.82 -9.59 16.57
C LYS A 241 -16.08 -8.42 15.88
N TYR A 242 -14.84 -8.17 16.28
CA TYR A 242 -14.04 -7.08 15.69
C TYR A 242 -13.42 -7.49 14.37
N PHE A 243 -13.01 -8.76 14.18
CA PHE A 243 -12.64 -9.28 12.86
C PHE A 243 -13.80 -9.18 11.86
N ASP A 244 -15.03 -9.48 12.30
CA ASP A 244 -16.21 -9.32 11.44
C ASP A 244 -16.42 -7.87 11.00
N LYS A 245 -16.18 -6.88 11.88
CA LYS A 245 -16.24 -5.46 11.51
C LYS A 245 -15.13 -5.06 10.52
N ALA A 246 -13.90 -5.54 10.72
CA ALA A 246 -12.81 -5.30 9.80
C ALA A 246 -13.12 -5.86 8.39
N LEU A 247 -13.60 -7.11 8.33
CA LEU A 247 -13.96 -7.80 7.09
C LEU A 247 -15.20 -7.24 6.41
N ALA A 248 -16.12 -6.60 7.17
CA ALA A 248 -17.27 -5.90 6.60
C ALA A 248 -16.85 -4.64 5.81
N ILE A 249 -15.74 -3.99 6.20
CA ILE A 249 -15.18 -2.84 5.49
C ILE A 249 -14.28 -3.29 4.34
N ASP A 250 -13.39 -4.27 4.59
CA ASP A 250 -12.50 -4.85 3.59
C ASP A 250 -12.51 -6.38 3.68
N SER A 251 -13.26 -7.01 2.78
CA SER A 251 -13.48 -8.45 2.78
C SER A 251 -12.35 -9.28 2.18
N ASN A 252 -11.37 -8.63 1.52
CA ASN A 252 -10.36 -9.30 0.69
C ASN A 252 -8.96 -9.24 1.30
N ILE A 253 -8.86 -9.12 2.62
CA ILE A 253 -7.59 -9.15 3.36
C ILE A 253 -7.42 -10.54 3.97
N ASP A 254 -6.50 -11.32 3.43
CA ASP A 254 -6.21 -12.69 3.82
C ASP A 254 -5.77 -12.80 5.29
N CYS A 255 -4.91 -11.91 5.78
CA CYS A 255 -4.44 -11.95 7.17
C CYS A 255 -5.58 -11.74 8.19
N TYR A 256 -6.63 -10.96 7.87
CA TYR A 256 -7.79 -10.83 8.76
C TYR A 256 -8.55 -12.13 8.89
N LEU A 257 -8.70 -12.88 7.79
CA LEU A 257 -9.33 -14.20 7.79
C LEU A 257 -8.47 -15.22 8.52
N PHE A 258 -7.14 -15.17 8.36
CA PHE A 258 -6.22 -16.05 9.05
C PHE A 258 -6.34 -15.95 10.57
N ASP A 259 -6.26 -14.73 11.10
CA ASP A 259 -6.35 -14.50 12.54
C ASP A 259 -7.76 -14.81 13.07
N LYS A 260 -8.81 -14.50 12.29
CA LYS A 260 -10.18 -14.90 12.63
C LYS A 260 -10.33 -16.41 12.73
N ALA A 261 -9.76 -17.15 11.79
CA ALA A 261 -9.79 -18.61 11.80
C ALA A 261 -9.02 -19.18 13.01
N SER A 262 -7.91 -18.54 13.39
CA SER A 262 -7.17 -18.89 14.62
C SER A 262 -8.02 -18.70 15.87
N CYS A 263 -8.87 -17.67 15.94
CA CYS A 263 -9.82 -17.52 17.04
C CYS A 263 -10.84 -18.67 17.08
N HIS A 264 -11.43 -19.05 15.93
CA HIS A 264 -12.33 -20.20 15.87
C HIS A 264 -11.64 -21.50 16.31
N LEU A 265 -10.36 -21.68 15.94
CA LEU A 265 -9.58 -22.86 16.37
C LEU A 265 -9.40 -22.89 17.89
N ASN A 266 -9.08 -21.75 18.52
CA ASN A 266 -8.94 -21.66 19.99
C ASN A 266 -10.27 -21.86 20.74
N LEU A 267 -11.40 -21.57 20.08
CA LEU A 267 -12.74 -21.85 20.63
C LEU A 267 -13.23 -23.28 20.32
N PHE A 268 -12.39 -24.13 19.71
CA PHE A 268 -12.72 -25.49 19.28
C PHE A 268 -13.85 -25.56 18.23
N GLU A 269 -14.10 -24.46 17.53
CA GLU A 269 -15.08 -24.36 16.46
C GLU A 269 -14.47 -24.80 15.10
N TYR A 270 -14.04 -26.06 15.00
CA TYR A 270 -13.21 -26.59 13.90
C TYR A 270 -13.82 -26.38 12.51
N ASP A 271 -15.14 -26.55 12.34
CA ASP A 271 -15.79 -26.35 11.03
C ASP A 271 -15.73 -24.90 10.57
N LYS A 272 -15.89 -23.94 11.50
CA LYS A 272 -15.77 -22.52 11.20
C LYS A 272 -14.31 -22.13 10.94
N ALA A 273 -13.38 -22.68 11.72
CA ALA A 273 -11.95 -22.48 11.50
C ALA A 273 -11.56 -22.94 10.10
N TYR A 274 -11.95 -24.18 9.71
CA TYR A 274 -11.68 -24.73 8.40
C TYR A 274 -12.21 -23.84 7.26
N ALA A 275 -13.50 -23.51 7.29
CA ALA A 275 -14.12 -22.70 6.24
C ALA A 275 -13.51 -21.29 6.13
N THR A 276 -13.04 -20.72 7.26
CA THR A 276 -12.41 -19.39 7.27
C THR A 276 -10.98 -19.45 6.74
N TYR A 277 -10.20 -20.49 7.06
CA TYR A 277 -8.88 -20.73 6.47
C TYR A 277 -8.95 -20.99 4.99
N GLU A 278 -9.90 -21.84 4.55
CA GLU A 278 -10.12 -22.14 3.13
C GLU A 278 -10.33 -20.85 2.33
N LYS A 279 -11.19 -19.95 2.82
CA LYS A 279 -11.38 -18.62 2.21
C LYS A 279 -10.11 -17.77 2.20
N ALA A 280 -9.30 -17.81 3.27
CA ALA A 280 -8.03 -17.07 3.31
C ALA A 280 -7.05 -17.59 2.26
N PHE A 281 -6.95 -18.91 2.08
CA PHE A 281 -6.10 -19.54 1.07
C PHE A 281 -6.60 -19.33 -0.36
N GLU A 282 -7.91 -19.23 -0.59
CA GLU A 282 -8.45 -18.82 -1.90
C GLU A 282 -7.97 -17.41 -2.30
N LEU A 283 -7.88 -16.48 -1.33
CA LEU A 283 -7.38 -15.14 -1.58
C LEU A 283 -5.86 -15.12 -1.80
N ASN A 284 -5.13 -15.86 -1.00
CA ASN A 284 -3.67 -15.95 -1.07
C ASN A 284 -3.17 -17.34 -0.62
N PRO A 285 -2.84 -18.24 -1.55
CA PRO A 285 -2.39 -19.60 -1.24
C PRO A 285 -1.11 -19.68 -0.40
N HIS A 286 -0.34 -18.58 -0.32
CA HIS A 286 0.91 -18.49 0.46
C HIS A 286 0.76 -17.66 1.75
N SER A 287 -0.46 -17.33 2.13
CA SER A 287 -0.75 -16.56 3.33
C SER A 287 -0.34 -17.30 4.60
N GLY A 288 0.02 -16.53 5.62
CA GLY A 288 0.39 -17.07 6.94
C GLY A 288 1.70 -17.87 6.97
N GLY A 289 2.53 -17.83 5.91
CA GLY A 289 3.80 -18.56 5.85
C GLY A 289 3.63 -20.08 5.73
N ILE A 290 2.42 -20.58 5.45
CA ILE A 290 2.11 -22.00 5.32
C ILE A 290 2.36 -22.43 3.87
N ALA A 291 3.35 -23.27 3.66
CA ALA A 291 3.77 -23.71 2.33
C ALA A 291 2.76 -24.63 1.62
N ASN A 292 1.83 -25.22 2.37
CA ASN A 292 0.82 -26.13 1.84
C ASN A 292 -0.50 -26.01 2.63
N ALA A 293 -1.46 -25.33 2.02
CA ALA A 293 -2.79 -25.12 2.56
C ALA A 293 -3.53 -26.43 2.88
N ASP A 294 -3.38 -27.45 2.02
CA ASP A 294 -4.08 -28.72 2.17
C ASP A 294 -3.63 -29.48 3.39
N ILE A 295 -2.31 -29.50 3.67
CA ILE A 295 -1.76 -30.14 4.88
C ILE A 295 -2.30 -29.47 6.14
N PHE A 296 -2.41 -28.13 6.15
CA PHE A 296 -2.90 -27.41 7.31
C PHE A 296 -4.40 -27.60 7.52
N LEU A 297 -5.17 -27.62 6.44
CA LEU A 297 -6.61 -27.89 6.49
C LEU A 297 -6.88 -29.33 6.94
N ASP A 298 -6.07 -30.31 6.51
CA ASP A 298 -6.18 -31.70 6.97
C ASP A 298 -5.82 -31.83 8.46
N PHE A 299 -4.81 -31.08 8.94
CA PHE A 299 -4.51 -31.01 10.38
C PHE A 299 -5.72 -30.53 11.22
N ILE A 300 -6.48 -29.55 10.74
CA ILE A 300 -7.70 -29.10 11.44
C ILE A 300 -8.77 -30.19 11.47
N LYS A 301 -8.92 -30.96 10.39
CA LYS A 301 -9.84 -32.11 10.34
C LYS A 301 -9.43 -33.20 11.36
N ASP A 302 -8.12 -33.46 11.47
CA ASP A 302 -7.60 -34.44 12.43
C ASP A 302 -7.86 -34.00 13.88
N LEU A 303 -7.63 -32.70 14.20
CA LEU A 303 -7.96 -32.14 15.53
C LEU A 303 -9.44 -32.33 15.86
N LYS A 304 -10.33 -32.05 14.92
CA LYS A 304 -11.76 -32.29 15.09
C LYS A 304 -12.08 -33.76 15.39
N SER A 305 -11.45 -34.69 14.70
CA SER A 305 -11.64 -36.11 14.93
C SER A 305 -11.20 -36.59 16.31
N ILE A 306 -10.10 -36.00 16.81
CA ILE A 306 -9.57 -36.32 18.15
C ILE A 306 -10.49 -35.81 19.26
N ASP A 307 -11.06 -34.61 19.14
CA ASP A 307 -11.97 -34.06 20.14
C ASP A 307 -13.33 -34.78 20.16
N LEU A 308 -13.83 -35.24 19.00
CA LEU A 308 -15.04 -36.08 18.92
C LEU A 308 -14.87 -37.43 19.61
N ILE A 309 -13.65 -37.95 19.76
CA ILE A 309 -13.33 -39.19 20.46
C ILE A 309 -13.29 -38.97 21.99
N LYS A 310 -12.98 -37.72 22.43
CA LYS A 310 -12.89 -37.37 23.86
C LYS A 310 -14.16 -36.87 24.48
N SER A 311 -15.17 -36.52 23.66
CA SER A 311 -16.51 -36.09 24.06
C SER A 311 -17.51 -37.25 24.09
#